data_97c9e843f2b7a3ccd50456a57f05e1cb
#
_entry.id   97c9e843f2b7a3ccd50456a57f05e1cb
#
_cell.length_a   1.000
_cell.length_b   1.000
_cell.length_c   1.000
_cell.angle_alpha   90.00
_cell.angle_beta   90.00
_cell.angle_gamma   90.00
#
_symmetry.space_group_name_H-M   'P 1'
#
loop_
_entity.id
_entity.type
_entity.pdbx_description
1 polymer ?
#
loop_
_entity_poly.entity_id
_entity_poly.type
_entity_poly.pdbx_seq_one_letter_code
_entity_poly.pdbx_strand_id
1 'polypeptide(L)'
;FLREFHLTPELLFFIFLPTLLFESAYNMNIRRIVDDWRPIMLLAVGGLLVSAFVIGGALWGALTLLGLGVPFTITLLFGALISATDPVAVLALFKEYGAPRRLTLLVEGESIANDATSLALFLVVLGLVGQQITVLSLATGGMVFTTMLFGGAIVGLLVGAVFIAFIGMFREDEVVAITLMLVLTHLTFLIAEGANEIAQHAGVPALQFSPIIATTVASLLMGNYGRFKIT
;
A
#
# COMPACT_ATOMS: atom_id res chain seq x y z
N PHE A 1 32.80 -6.50 10.11
CA PHE A 1 31.39 -6.99 10.04
C PHE A 1 30.42 -5.90 9.57
N LEU A 2 30.52 -4.65 10.02
CA LEU A 2 29.57 -3.58 9.63
C LEU A 2 29.88 -2.90 8.28
N ARG A 3 31.04 -3.16 7.68
CA ARG A 3 31.43 -2.56 6.38
C ARG A 3 30.88 -3.29 5.16
N GLU A 4 30.28 -4.49 5.35
CA GLU A 4 29.70 -5.32 4.27
C GLU A 4 28.18 -5.37 4.30
N PHE A 5 27.53 -4.63 5.21
CA PHE A 5 26.07 -4.58 5.27
C PHE A 5 25.55 -3.60 4.22
N HIS A 6 25.17 -4.12 3.06
CA HIS A 6 24.50 -3.37 2.02
C HIS A 6 22.99 -3.49 2.19
N LEU A 7 22.31 -2.35 2.33
CA LEU A 7 20.85 -2.31 2.25
C LEU A 7 20.45 -2.65 0.80
N THR A 8 19.95 -3.85 0.60
CA THR A 8 19.43 -4.28 -0.70
C THR A 8 17.94 -3.96 -0.80
N PRO A 9 17.38 -3.76 -2.01
CA PRO A 9 15.95 -3.56 -2.19
C PRO A 9 15.12 -4.71 -1.56
N GLU A 10 15.59 -5.95 -1.65
CA GLU A 10 14.92 -7.12 -1.10
C GLU A 10 14.79 -7.04 0.43
N LEU A 11 15.85 -6.62 1.13
CA LEU A 11 15.81 -6.39 2.58
C LEU A 11 14.77 -5.35 2.97
N LEU A 12 14.72 -4.24 2.20
CA LEU A 12 13.74 -3.18 2.44
C LEU A 12 12.30 -3.68 2.21
N PHE A 13 12.05 -4.35 1.09
CA PHE A 13 10.70 -4.78 0.72
C PHE A 13 10.20 -5.99 1.53
N PHE A 14 11.04 -6.98 1.81
CA PHE A 14 10.57 -8.22 2.45
C PHE A 14 10.71 -8.24 3.98
N ILE A 15 11.53 -7.38 4.56
CA ILE A 15 11.75 -7.35 6.02
C ILE A 15 11.19 -6.07 6.63
N PHE A 16 11.64 -4.90 6.14
CA PHE A 16 11.28 -3.63 6.77
C PHE A 16 9.86 -3.19 6.45
N LEU A 17 9.47 -3.23 5.16
CA LEU A 17 8.18 -2.72 4.73
C LEU A 17 6.99 -3.44 5.39
N PRO A 18 6.91 -4.79 5.46
CA PRO A 18 5.80 -5.45 6.14
C PRO A 18 5.72 -5.07 7.61
N THR A 19 6.85 -4.94 8.31
CA THR A 19 6.88 -4.58 9.73
C THR A 19 6.37 -3.16 9.96
N LEU A 20 6.77 -2.20 9.13
CA LEU A 20 6.30 -0.80 9.21
C LEU A 20 4.80 -0.70 8.93
N LEU A 21 4.32 -1.41 7.92
CA LEU A 21 2.89 -1.47 7.60
C LEU A 21 2.07 -2.06 8.75
N PHE A 22 2.60 -3.10 9.40
CA PHE A 22 1.99 -3.69 10.58
C PHE A 22 1.87 -2.69 11.72
N GLU A 23 2.97 -2.04 12.10
CA GLU A 23 3.00 -1.07 13.18
C GLU A 23 1.98 0.06 12.97
N SER A 24 1.94 0.60 11.76
CA SER A 24 1.01 1.66 11.38
C SER A 24 -0.44 1.19 11.46
N ALA A 25 -0.79 0.08 10.82
CA ALA A 25 -2.18 -0.39 10.71
C ALA A 25 -2.73 -1.03 11.99
N TYR A 26 -1.89 -1.71 12.78
CA TYR A 26 -2.31 -2.44 13.98
C TYR A 26 -2.97 -1.55 15.03
N ASN A 27 -2.52 -0.32 15.18
CA ASN A 27 -3.03 0.63 16.16
C ASN A 27 -4.26 1.42 15.68
N MET A 28 -4.64 1.31 14.43
CA MET A 28 -5.77 2.03 13.86
C MET A 28 -7.10 1.39 14.21
N ASN A 29 -8.15 2.20 14.32
CA ASN A 29 -9.50 1.74 14.62
C ASN A 29 -10.28 1.48 13.32
N ILE A 30 -10.53 0.20 13.01
CA ILE A 30 -11.21 -0.24 11.78
C ILE A 30 -12.60 0.37 11.62
N ARG A 31 -13.38 0.51 12.71
CA ARG A 31 -14.74 1.07 12.64
C ARG A 31 -14.72 2.51 12.13
N ARG A 32 -13.79 3.31 12.65
CA ARG A 32 -13.62 4.71 12.22
C ARG A 32 -13.13 4.83 10.78
N ILE A 33 -12.23 3.92 10.35
CA ILE A 33 -11.78 3.87 8.96
C ILE A 33 -12.95 3.54 8.04
N VAL A 34 -13.80 2.57 8.42
CA VAL A 34 -14.98 2.19 7.66
C VAL A 34 -16.02 3.32 7.65
N ASP A 35 -16.20 4.04 8.75
CA ASP A 35 -17.12 5.19 8.81
C ASP A 35 -16.67 6.34 7.88
N ASP A 36 -15.36 6.61 7.81
CA ASP A 36 -14.76 7.66 6.99
C ASP A 36 -14.07 7.13 5.71
N TRP A 37 -14.41 5.92 5.22
CA TRP A 37 -13.76 5.31 4.06
C TRP A 37 -13.83 6.17 2.79
N ARG A 38 -14.97 6.87 2.57
CA ARG A 38 -15.17 7.69 1.38
C ARG A 38 -14.19 8.86 1.29
N PRO A 39 -14.06 9.72 2.31
CA PRO A 39 -13.06 10.77 2.26
C PRO A 39 -11.62 10.23 2.22
N ILE A 40 -11.31 9.13 2.93
CA ILE A 40 -9.99 8.48 2.87
C ILE A 40 -9.67 8.05 1.42
N MET A 41 -10.58 7.31 0.78
CA MET A 41 -10.36 6.83 -0.59
C MET A 41 -10.36 7.97 -1.61
N LEU A 42 -11.15 9.02 -1.40
CA LEU A 42 -11.13 10.20 -2.27
C LEU A 42 -9.76 10.90 -2.22
N LEU A 43 -9.17 11.02 -1.05
CA LEU A 43 -7.85 11.62 -0.88
C LEU A 43 -6.75 10.68 -1.40
N ALA A 44 -6.76 9.43 -0.98
CA ALA A 44 -5.71 8.47 -1.31
C ALA A 44 -5.68 8.06 -2.80
N VAL A 45 -6.82 8.03 -3.48
CA VAL A 45 -6.90 7.69 -4.91
C VAL A 45 -7.07 8.95 -5.74
N GLY A 46 -8.10 9.74 -5.48
CA GLY A 46 -8.40 10.95 -6.26
C GLY A 46 -7.32 12.02 -6.10
N GLY A 47 -6.90 12.30 -4.88
CA GLY A 47 -5.84 13.27 -4.58
C GLY A 47 -4.51 12.85 -5.22
N LEU A 48 -4.14 11.58 -5.07
CA LEU A 48 -2.92 11.03 -5.65
C LEU A 48 -2.94 11.10 -7.19
N LEU A 49 -4.04 10.71 -7.85
CA LEU A 49 -4.15 10.80 -9.30
C LEU A 49 -3.99 12.25 -9.76
N VAL A 50 -4.70 13.21 -9.14
CA VAL A 50 -4.56 14.63 -9.48
C VAL A 50 -3.12 15.09 -9.29
N SER A 51 -2.48 14.76 -8.17
CA SER A 51 -1.08 15.09 -7.88
C SER A 51 -0.13 14.52 -8.94
N ALA A 52 -0.26 13.23 -9.26
CA ALA A 52 0.59 12.56 -10.24
C ALA A 52 0.46 13.18 -11.64
N PHE A 53 -0.77 13.49 -12.09
CA PHE A 53 -1.00 14.12 -13.39
C PHE A 53 -0.53 15.58 -13.42
N VAL A 54 -0.70 16.34 -12.35
CA VAL A 54 -0.22 17.73 -12.27
C VAL A 54 1.31 17.76 -12.27
N ILE A 55 1.96 16.95 -11.44
CA ILE A 55 3.43 16.88 -11.37
C ILE A 55 4.00 16.35 -12.70
N GLY A 56 3.45 15.23 -13.20
CA GLY A 56 3.88 14.62 -14.46
C GLY A 56 3.68 15.55 -15.64
N GLY A 57 2.52 16.26 -15.70
CA GLY A 57 2.20 17.22 -16.75
C GLY A 57 3.07 18.47 -16.69
N ALA A 58 3.29 19.03 -15.50
CA ALA A 58 4.18 20.18 -15.32
C ALA A 58 5.62 19.85 -15.72
N LEU A 59 6.12 18.69 -15.31
CA LEU A 59 7.46 18.23 -15.68
C LEU A 59 7.56 17.99 -17.19
N TRP A 60 6.58 17.34 -17.79
CA TRP A 60 6.54 17.13 -19.24
C TRP A 60 6.56 18.44 -20.01
N GLY A 61 5.73 19.42 -19.61
CA GLY A 61 5.69 20.76 -20.21
C GLY A 61 7.05 21.47 -20.09
N ALA A 62 7.68 21.46 -18.91
CA ALA A 62 8.99 22.06 -18.68
C ALA A 62 10.07 21.42 -19.56
N LEU A 63 10.13 20.08 -19.63
CA LEU A 63 11.11 19.37 -20.44
C LEU A 63 10.91 19.60 -21.95
N THR A 64 9.65 19.70 -22.40
CA THR A 64 9.30 20.02 -23.79
C THR A 64 9.75 21.43 -24.14
N LEU A 65 9.55 22.42 -23.27
CA LEU A 65 10.02 23.80 -23.46
C LEU A 65 11.57 23.89 -23.54
N LEU A 66 12.26 23.00 -22.83
CA LEU A 66 13.73 22.90 -22.89
C LEU A 66 14.24 22.11 -24.12
N GLY A 67 13.35 21.65 -25.00
CA GLY A 67 13.71 20.86 -26.19
C GLY A 67 14.12 19.41 -25.89
N LEU A 68 13.87 18.93 -24.68
CA LEU A 68 14.13 17.55 -24.28
C LEU A 68 12.91 16.69 -24.64
N GLY A 69 13.01 15.84 -25.65
CA GLY A 69 11.92 15.02 -26.17
C GLY A 69 11.53 13.84 -25.25
N VAL A 70 11.26 14.11 -23.97
CA VAL A 70 10.88 13.06 -22.99
C VAL A 70 9.41 12.70 -23.13
N PRO A 71 9.05 11.40 -23.28
CA PRO A 71 7.65 10.96 -23.37
C PRO A 71 6.87 11.30 -22.10
N PHE A 72 5.57 11.65 -22.25
CA PHE A 72 4.68 11.94 -21.13
C PHE A 72 4.56 10.78 -20.13
N THR A 73 4.63 9.53 -20.59
CA THR A 73 4.60 8.35 -19.74
C THR A 73 5.76 8.31 -18.72
N ILE A 74 6.95 8.78 -19.11
CA ILE A 74 8.12 8.85 -18.21
C ILE A 74 7.91 9.93 -17.14
N THR A 75 7.41 11.09 -17.51
CA THR A 75 7.15 12.17 -16.55
C THR A 75 5.95 11.84 -15.64
N LEU A 76 4.97 11.10 -16.14
CA LEU A 76 3.86 10.59 -15.34
C LEU A 76 4.33 9.50 -14.37
N LEU A 77 5.26 8.64 -14.77
CA LEU A 77 5.89 7.66 -13.90
C LEU A 77 6.58 8.33 -12.70
N PHE A 78 7.33 9.41 -12.97
CA PHE A 78 7.92 10.24 -11.93
C PHE A 78 6.84 10.90 -11.05
N GLY A 79 5.77 11.41 -11.66
CA GLY A 79 4.62 11.97 -10.94
C GLY A 79 3.98 10.94 -10.00
N ALA A 80 3.76 9.71 -10.46
CA ALA A 80 3.20 8.63 -9.64
C ALA A 80 4.12 8.31 -8.45
N LEU A 81 5.42 8.25 -8.68
CA LEU A 81 6.42 7.93 -7.64
C LEU A 81 6.46 8.98 -6.53
N ILE A 82 6.44 10.27 -6.89
CA ILE A 82 6.62 11.37 -5.92
C ILE A 82 5.30 11.83 -5.28
N SER A 83 4.16 11.33 -5.75
CA SER A 83 2.83 11.72 -5.24
C SER A 83 2.45 11.02 -3.94
N ALA A 84 3.14 9.96 -3.55
CA ALA A 84 2.98 9.36 -2.21
C ALA A 84 3.45 10.34 -1.13
N THR A 85 2.66 10.50 -0.09
CA THR A 85 2.92 11.41 1.03
C THR A 85 3.10 10.65 2.32
N ASP A 86 4.12 11.00 3.10
CA ASP A 86 4.33 10.50 4.46
C ASP A 86 3.95 11.57 5.48
N PRO A 87 2.93 11.35 6.32
CA PRO A 87 2.45 12.33 7.26
C PRO A 87 3.14 12.29 8.63
N VAL A 88 4.22 11.53 8.83
CA VAL A 88 4.85 11.34 10.15
C VAL A 88 5.09 12.67 10.87
N ALA A 89 5.64 13.66 10.19
CA ALA A 89 5.87 14.99 10.77
C ALA A 89 4.55 15.72 11.11
N VAL A 90 3.55 15.61 10.22
CA VAL A 90 2.22 16.22 10.44
C VAL A 90 1.51 15.58 11.62
N LEU A 91 1.56 14.25 11.73
CA LEU A 91 0.97 13.49 12.83
C LEU A 91 1.64 13.81 14.18
N ALA A 92 2.95 14.04 14.19
CA ALA A 92 3.67 14.50 15.37
C ALA A 92 3.16 15.88 15.85
N LEU A 93 2.99 16.83 14.92
CA LEU A 93 2.40 18.14 15.20
C LEU A 93 0.95 18.02 15.67
N PHE A 94 0.15 17.14 15.08
CA PHE A 94 -1.24 16.92 15.51
C PHE A 94 -1.33 16.42 16.96
N LYS A 95 -0.40 15.56 17.39
CA LYS A 95 -0.30 15.11 18.78
C LYS A 95 0.08 16.26 19.72
N GLU A 96 1.03 17.09 19.30
CA GLU A 96 1.52 18.23 20.12
C GLU A 96 0.45 19.31 20.28
N TYR A 97 -0.25 19.68 19.20
CA TYR A 97 -1.26 20.74 19.21
C TYR A 97 -2.68 20.27 19.51
N GLY A 98 -2.89 18.99 19.76
CA GLY A 98 -4.21 18.45 20.11
C GLY A 98 -5.22 18.50 18.97
N ALA A 99 -4.81 18.18 17.76
CA ALA A 99 -5.69 18.17 16.58
C ALA A 99 -6.89 17.22 16.78
N PRO A 100 -8.05 17.50 16.12
CA PRO A 100 -9.20 16.64 16.19
C PRO A 100 -8.86 15.20 15.74
N ARG A 101 -9.32 14.21 16.52
CA ARG A 101 -9.05 12.78 16.25
C ARG A 101 -9.47 12.33 14.85
N ARG A 102 -10.53 12.91 14.30
CA ARG A 102 -11.01 12.62 12.95
C ARG A 102 -10.00 13.08 11.89
N LEU A 103 -9.40 14.25 12.05
CA LEU A 103 -8.38 14.75 11.14
C LEU A 103 -7.14 13.85 11.15
N THR A 104 -6.68 13.44 12.31
CA THR A 104 -5.57 12.48 12.48
C THR A 104 -5.87 11.18 11.73
N LEU A 105 -7.08 10.61 11.94
CA LEU A 105 -7.50 9.38 11.28
C LEU A 105 -7.56 9.50 9.75
N LEU A 106 -8.06 10.63 9.23
CA LEU A 106 -8.11 10.87 7.78
C LEU A 106 -6.72 10.92 7.17
N VAL A 107 -5.78 11.59 7.83
CA VAL A 107 -4.39 11.70 7.37
C VAL A 107 -3.65 10.37 7.48
N GLU A 108 -3.81 9.64 8.59
CA GLU A 108 -3.24 8.29 8.75
C GLU A 108 -3.81 7.32 7.71
N GLY A 109 -5.13 7.30 7.53
CA GLY A 109 -5.81 6.41 6.59
C GLY A 109 -5.50 6.75 5.13
N GLU A 110 -5.38 8.04 4.80
CA GLU A 110 -4.97 8.51 3.48
C GLU A 110 -3.57 8.02 3.16
N SER A 111 -2.60 8.22 4.05
CA SER A 111 -1.20 7.84 3.83
C SER A 111 -1.05 6.35 3.55
N ILE A 112 -1.64 5.49 4.37
CA ILE A 112 -1.54 4.03 4.19
C ILE A 112 -2.18 3.59 2.86
N ALA A 113 -3.32 4.16 2.48
CA ALA A 113 -3.97 3.83 1.22
C ALA A 113 -3.24 4.43 0.02
N ASN A 114 -2.62 5.60 0.19
CA ASN A 114 -1.86 6.33 -0.80
C ASN A 114 -0.59 5.56 -1.22
N ASP A 115 0.18 4.99 -0.28
CA ASP A 115 1.38 4.19 -0.58
C ASP A 115 1.06 3.06 -1.55
N ALA A 116 -0.02 2.33 -1.28
CA ALA A 116 -0.46 1.24 -2.15
C ALA A 116 -1.03 1.73 -3.49
N THR A 117 -1.75 2.86 -3.49
CA THR A 117 -2.31 3.48 -4.70
C THR A 117 -1.20 4.01 -5.61
N SER A 118 -0.17 4.63 -5.01
CA SER A 118 1.01 5.15 -5.71
C SER A 118 1.79 4.01 -6.39
N LEU A 119 2.05 2.92 -5.67
CA LEU A 119 2.70 1.75 -6.26
C LEU A 119 1.87 1.14 -7.39
N ALA A 120 0.56 1.00 -7.21
CA ALA A 120 -0.33 0.49 -8.24
C ALA A 120 -0.32 1.38 -9.50
N LEU A 121 -0.41 2.70 -9.33
CA LEU A 121 -0.32 3.65 -10.43
C LEU A 121 1.04 3.58 -11.12
N PHE A 122 2.13 3.53 -10.35
CA PHE A 122 3.49 3.41 -10.87
C PHE A 122 3.64 2.18 -11.75
N LEU A 123 3.20 1.01 -11.30
CA LEU A 123 3.30 -0.24 -12.05
C LEU A 123 2.45 -0.22 -13.33
N VAL A 124 1.24 0.35 -13.26
CA VAL A 124 0.38 0.53 -14.45
C VAL A 124 1.05 1.44 -15.47
N VAL A 125 1.57 2.59 -15.05
CA VAL A 125 2.25 3.54 -15.95
C VAL A 125 3.56 2.94 -16.48
N LEU A 126 4.30 2.21 -15.66
CA LEU A 126 5.52 1.49 -16.08
C LEU A 126 5.22 0.50 -17.22
N GLY A 127 4.12 -0.23 -17.12
CA GLY A 127 3.65 -1.13 -18.17
C GLY A 127 3.28 -0.43 -19.49
N LEU A 128 2.99 0.87 -19.45
CA LEU A 128 2.70 1.69 -20.64
C LEU A 128 3.95 2.35 -21.26
N VAL A 129 5.08 2.33 -20.57
CA VAL A 129 6.32 2.94 -21.07
C VAL A 129 6.80 2.20 -22.32
N GLY A 130 7.03 2.95 -23.40
CA GLY A 130 7.49 2.41 -24.68
C GLY A 130 6.40 1.74 -25.52
N GLN A 131 5.15 1.69 -25.05
CA GLN A 131 4.01 1.16 -25.78
C GLN A 131 3.16 2.27 -26.41
N GLN A 132 2.40 1.93 -27.47
CA GLN A 132 1.34 2.82 -27.95
C GLN A 132 0.17 2.79 -26.97
N ILE A 133 -0.24 3.98 -26.49
CA ILE A 133 -1.40 4.09 -25.60
C ILE A 133 -2.67 3.85 -26.44
N THR A 134 -3.33 2.74 -26.19
CA THR A 134 -4.59 2.35 -26.82
C THR A 134 -5.69 2.29 -25.75
N VAL A 135 -6.95 2.28 -26.21
CA VAL A 135 -8.09 2.07 -25.29
C VAL A 135 -7.96 0.74 -24.54
N LEU A 136 -7.44 -0.30 -25.22
CA LEU A 136 -7.21 -1.60 -24.60
C LEU A 136 -6.13 -1.55 -23.53
N SER A 137 -5.00 -0.87 -23.77
CA SER A 137 -3.93 -0.74 -22.78
C SER A 137 -4.38 0.06 -21.55
N LEU A 138 -5.20 1.08 -21.74
CA LEU A 138 -5.81 1.83 -20.63
C LEU A 138 -6.82 1.00 -19.83
N ALA A 139 -7.66 0.22 -20.52
CA ALA A 139 -8.61 -0.68 -19.86
C ALA A 139 -7.89 -1.77 -19.05
N THR A 140 -6.83 -2.37 -19.60
CA THR A 140 -6.00 -3.35 -18.89
C THR A 140 -5.31 -2.71 -17.68
N GLY A 141 -4.74 -1.51 -17.85
CA GLY A 141 -4.15 -0.75 -16.73
C GLY A 141 -5.15 -0.46 -15.61
N GLY A 142 -6.38 -0.03 -15.98
CA GLY A 142 -7.47 0.17 -15.02
C GLY A 142 -7.87 -1.11 -14.30
N MET A 143 -7.89 -2.25 -15.01
CA MET A 143 -8.15 -3.55 -14.40
C MET A 143 -7.05 -3.94 -13.41
N VAL A 144 -5.77 -3.83 -13.79
CA VAL A 144 -4.62 -4.07 -12.91
C VAL A 144 -4.70 -3.19 -11.67
N PHE A 145 -4.94 -1.90 -11.85
CA PHE A 145 -5.09 -0.96 -10.72
C PHE A 145 -6.19 -1.40 -9.76
N THR A 146 -7.37 -1.75 -10.29
CA THR A 146 -8.52 -2.18 -9.49
C THR A 146 -8.26 -3.51 -8.77
N THR A 147 -7.65 -4.48 -9.45
CA THR A 147 -7.32 -5.78 -8.84
C THR A 147 -6.24 -5.66 -7.78
N MET A 148 -5.27 -4.77 -7.94
CA MET A 148 -4.28 -4.49 -6.90
C MET A 148 -4.94 -3.95 -5.62
N LEU A 149 -5.85 -2.98 -5.74
CA LEU A 149 -6.52 -2.39 -4.59
C LEU A 149 -7.47 -3.37 -3.90
N PHE A 150 -8.47 -3.85 -4.62
CA PHE A 150 -9.52 -4.70 -4.02
C PHE A 150 -9.05 -6.15 -3.79
N GLY A 151 -8.27 -6.69 -4.71
CA GLY A 151 -7.71 -8.03 -4.57
C GLY A 151 -6.73 -8.13 -3.40
N GLY A 152 -5.86 -7.12 -3.22
CA GLY A 152 -5.00 -7.03 -2.04
C GLY A 152 -5.82 -7.01 -0.74
N ALA A 153 -6.90 -6.21 -0.69
CA ALA A 153 -7.78 -6.17 0.47
C ALA A 153 -8.43 -7.54 0.77
N ILE A 154 -8.89 -8.24 -0.26
CA ILE A 154 -9.48 -9.59 -0.10
C ILE A 154 -8.45 -10.58 0.45
N VAL A 155 -7.23 -10.59 -0.09
CA VAL A 155 -6.14 -11.45 0.42
C VAL A 155 -5.87 -11.14 1.89
N GLY A 156 -5.75 -9.86 2.26
CA GLY A 156 -5.54 -9.42 3.64
C GLY A 156 -6.67 -9.83 4.58
N LEU A 157 -7.92 -9.72 4.14
CA LEU A 157 -9.10 -10.17 4.91
C LEU A 157 -9.06 -11.68 5.16
N LEU A 158 -8.78 -12.48 4.13
CA LEU A 158 -8.73 -13.93 4.23
C LEU A 158 -7.61 -14.40 5.15
N VAL A 159 -6.39 -13.92 4.92
CA VAL A 159 -5.23 -14.31 5.73
C VAL A 159 -5.40 -13.80 7.17
N GLY A 160 -5.82 -12.55 7.38
CA GLY A 160 -6.07 -11.99 8.68
C GLY A 160 -7.14 -12.77 9.47
N ALA A 161 -8.25 -13.17 8.81
CA ALA A 161 -9.31 -13.96 9.44
C ALA A 161 -8.80 -15.35 9.88
N VAL A 162 -8.01 -16.03 9.04
CA VAL A 162 -7.39 -17.32 9.39
C VAL A 162 -6.48 -17.18 10.60
N PHE A 163 -5.64 -16.16 10.63
CA PHE A 163 -4.73 -15.93 11.76
C PHE A 163 -5.45 -15.54 13.05
N ILE A 164 -6.54 -14.76 12.99
CA ILE A 164 -7.38 -14.47 14.17
C ILE A 164 -7.97 -15.75 14.76
N ALA A 165 -8.39 -16.69 13.89
CA ALA A 165 -8.86 -17.98 14.35
C ALA A 165 -7.73 -18.79 15.01
N PHE A 166 -6.54 -18.79 14.42
CA PHE A 166 -5.38 -19.52 14.87
C PHE A 166 -4.80 -18.97 16.20
N ILE A 167 -4.64 -17.66 16.34
CA ILE A 167 -4.14 -17.01 17.57
C ILE A 167 -5.03 -17.31 18.77
N GLY A 168 -6.33 -17.47 18.57
CA GLY A 168 -7.24 -17.86 19.64
C GLY A 168 -6.91 -19.21 20.31
N MET A 169 -6.05 -20.02 19.70
CA MET A 169 -5.57 -21.31 20.27
C MET A 169 -4.39 -21.12 21.24
N PHE A 170 -3.68 -19.98 21.20
CA PHE A 170 -2.45 -19.72 21.98
C PHE A 170 -2.65 -18.55 22.95
N ARG A 171 -3.77 -18.52 23.67
CA ARG A 171 -4.21 -17.38 24.50
C ARG A 171 -3.33 -17.07 25.71
N GLU A 172 -2.53 -18.02 26.16
CA GLU A 172 -1.81 -17.93 27.46
C GLU A 172 -0.36 -17.47 27.32
N ASP A 173 0.17 -17.30 26.11
CA ASP A 173 1.57 -16.96 25.88
C ASP A 173 1.73 -15.69 25.02
N GLU A 174 2.03 -14.57 25.69
CA GLU A 174 2.21 -13.28 25.07
C GLU A 174 3.35 -13.25 24.04
N VAL A 175 4.44 -13.99 24.31
CA VAL A 175 5.61 -14.08 23.42
C VAL A 175 5.23 -14.81 22.14
N VAL A 176 4.48 -15.91 22.24
CA VAL A 176 3.95 -16.64 21.08
C VAL A 176 3.00 -15.74 20.27
N ALA A 177 2.14 -14.99 20.95
CA ALA A 177 1.21 -14.09 20.28
C ALA A 177 1.92 -12.99 19.46
N ILE A 178 2.94 -12.33 20.03
CA ILE A 178 3.75 -11.32 19.34
C ILE A 178 4.50 -11.93 18.16
N THR A 179 5.10 -13.10 18.34
CA THR A 179 5.81 -13.82 17.28
C THR A 179 4.86 -14.16 16.12
N LEU A 180 3.65 -14.66 16.43
CA LEU A 180 2.64 -14.96 15.42
C LEU A 180 2.17 -13.72 14.65
N MET A 181 2.07 -12.56 15.31
CA MET A 181 1.74 -11.30 14.63
C MET A 181 2.82 -10.90 13.61
N LEU A 182 4.09 -11.02 13.96
CA LEU A 182 5.19 -10.77 13.02
C LEU A 182 5.18 -11.77 11.86
N VAL A 183 4.94 -13.05 12.15
CA VAL A 183 4.80 -14.10 11.12
C VAL A 183 3.63 -13.80 10.19
N LEU A 184 2.47 -13.41 10.74
CA LEU A 184 1.30 -13.01 9.94
C LEU A 184 1.66 -11.94 8.92
N THR A 185 2.33 -10.90 9.38
CA THR A 185 2.68 -9.73 8.57
C THR A 185 3.50 -10.14 7.35
N HIS A 186 4.61 -10.86 7.57
CA HIS A 186 5.49 -11.31 6.50
C HIS A 186 4.82 -12.36 5.60
N LEU A 187 4.08 -13.29 6.20
CA LEU A 187 3.38 -14.32 5.45
C LEU A 187 2.29 -13.73 4.54
N THR A 188 1.55 -12.72 5.02
CA THR A 188 0.53 -12.04 4.20
C THR A 188 1.17 -11.36 2.99
N PHE A 189 2.30 -10.68 3.21
CA PHE A 189 3.06 -10.05 2.13
C PHE A 189 3.52 -11.07 1.09
N LEU A 190 4.15 -12.16 1.54
CA LEU A 190 4.63 -13.24 0.67
C LEU A 190 3.50 -13.99 -0.06
N ILE A 191 2.35 -14.20 0.58
CA ILE A 191 1.18 -14.81 -0.07
C ILE A 191 0.68 -13.93 -1.21
N ALA A 192 0.57 -12.62 -0.99
CA ALA A 192 0.12 -11.70 -2.04
C ALA A 192 1.11 -11.64 -3.20
N GLU A 193 2.41 -11.61 -2.92
CA GLU A 193 3.46 -11.63 -3.93
C GLU A 193 3.50 -12.96 -4.70
N GLY A 194 3.44 -14.09 -3.99
CA GLY A 194 3.38 -15.41 -4.62
C GLY A 194 2.12 -15.61 -5.48
N ALA A 195 0.98 -15.02 -5.08
CA ALA A 195 -0.22 -15.03 -5.90
C ALA A 195 -0.03 -14.25 -7.22
N ASN A 196 0.74 -13.15 -7.22
CA ASN A 196 1.10 -12.41 -8.41
C ASN A 196 1.96 -13.27 -9.36
N GLU A 197 2.96 -13.98 -8.83
CA GLU A 197 3.80 -14.89 -9.62
C GLU A 197 2.97 -16.01 -10.25
N ILE A 198 2.06 -16.62 -9.48
CA ILE A 198 1.16 -17.67 -9.98
C ILE A 198 0.27 -17.12 -11.09
N ALA A 199 -0.31 -15.93 -10.93
CA ALA A 199 -1.16 -15.30 -11.93
C ALA A 199 -0.41 -15.01 -13.24
N GLN A 200 0.84 -14.56 -13.15
CA GLN A 200 1.71 -14.36 -14.31
C GLN A 200 1.98 -15.68 -15.06
N HIS A 201 2.35 -16.74 -14.34
CA HIS A 201 2.60 -18.06 -14.94
C HIS A 201 1.32 -18.68 -15.52
N ALA A 202 0.15 -18.40 -14.95
CA ALA A 202 -1.15 -18.84 -15.46
C ALA A 202 -1.62 -18.05 -16.69
N GLY A 203 -0.86 -17.06 -17.17
CA GLY A 203 -1.21 -16.26 -18.34
C GLY A 203 -2.29 -15.20 -18.06
N VAL A 204 -2.48 -14.79 -16.81
CA VAL A 204 -3.42 -13.74 -16.39
C VAL A 204 -2.66 -12.58 -15.72
N PRO A 205 -1.75 -11.89 -16.42
CA PRO A 205 -0.90 -10.84 -15.82
C PRO A 205 -1.69 -9.62 -15.35
N ALA A 206 -2.95 -9.47 -15.78
CA ALA A 206 -3.83 -8.40 -15.33
C ALA A 206 -4.38 -8.64 -13.90
N LEU A 207 -4.27 -9.86 -13.37
CA LEU A 207 -4.67 -10.17 -12.00
C LEU A 207 -3.46 -9.97 -11.08
N GLN A 208 -3.38 -8.81 -10.46
CA GLN A 208 -2.34 -8.46 -9.51
C GLN A 208 -2.94 -8.06 -8.16
N PHE A 209 -2.26 -8.42 -7.09
CA PHE A 209 -2.66 -8.14 -5.71
C PHE A 209 -1.60 -7.25 -5.06
N SER A 210 -1.99 -6.17 -4.41
CA SER A 210 -1.04 -5.34 -3.68
C SER A 210 -0.64 -6.00 -2.35
N PRO A 211 0.63 -6.39 -2.16
CA PRO A 211 1.12 -6.92 -0.89
C PRO A 211 1.01 -5.90 0.24
N ILE A 212 1.15 -4.60 -0.08
CA ILE A 212 1.00 -3.49 0.86
C ILE A 212 -0.41 -3.47 1.43
N ILE A 213 -1.45 -3.46 0.56
CA ILE A 213 -2.85 -3.46 1.01
C ILE A 213 -3.18 -4.75 1.77
N ALA A 214 -2.73 -5.90 1.27
CA ALA A 214 -2.99 -7.17 1.92
C ALA A 214 -2.44 -7.18 3.37
N THR A 215 -1.19 -6.77 3.55
CA THR A 215 -0.55 -6.69 4.86
C THR A 215 -1.23 -5.66 5.76
N THR A 216 -1.56 -4.48 5.24
CA THR A 216 -2.27 -3.42 5.98
C THR A 216 -3.63 -3.90 6.48
N VAL A 217 -4.43 -4.53 5.62
CA VAL A 217 -5.77 -5.03 5.98
C VAL A 217 -5.68 -6.16 7.00
N ALA A 218 -4.75 -7.10 6.83
CA ALA A 218 -4.51 -8.19 7.79
C ALA A 218 -4.09 -7.63 9.17
N SER A 219 -3.19 -6.65 9.19
CA SER A 219 -2.70 -6.00 10.40
C SER A 219 -3.81 -5.22 11.12
N LEU A 220 -4.64 -4.51 10.35
CA LEU A 220 -5.80 -3.79 10.85
C LEU A 220 -6.82 -4.74 11.50
N LEU A 221 -7.10 -5.88 10.89
CA LEU A 221 -7.96 -6.92 11.47
C LEU A 221 -7.38 -7.46 12.75
N MET A 222 -6.09 -7.75 12.77
CA MET A 222 -5.38 -8.27 13.94
C MET A 222 -5.42 -7.29 15.10
N GLY A 223 -5.14 -6.01 14.87
CA GLY A 223 -5.20 -4.96 15.89
C GLY A 223 -6.57 -4.75 16.50
N ASN A 224 -7.65 -4.98 15.72
CA ASN A 224 -9.02 -4.74 16.19
C ASN A 224 -9.73 -5.98 16.72
N TYR A 225 -9.42 -7.16 16.21
CA TYR A 225 -10.12 -8.41 16.59
C TYR A 225 -9.20 -9.47 17.17
N GLY A 226 -7.92 -9.53 16.76
CA GLY A 226 -6.94 -10.46 17.32
C GLY A 226 -6.54 -10.08 18.74
N ARG A 227 -6.37 -8.80 19.02
CA ARG A 227 -6.00 -8.27 20.34
C ARG A 227 -6.95 -8.70 21.47
N PHE A 228 -8.25 -8.75 21.22
CA PHE A 228 -9.24 -9.19 22.22
C PHE A 228 -9.23 -10.71 22.48
N LYS A 229 -8.48 -11.48 21.70
CA LYS A 229 -8.32 -12.92 21.92
C LYS A 229 -7.06 -13.26 22.71
N ILE A 230 -6.18 -12.28 22.92
CA ILE A 230 -4.89 -12.44 23.62
C ILE A 230 -4.99 -11.93 25.06
N THR A 231 -5.88 -10.98 25.36
CA THR A 231 -6.21 -10.49 26.70
C THR A 231 -7.43 -11.21 27.27
#